data_81dc3aecbe8253964345346050c8d393
#
_entry.id   81dc3aecbe8253964345346050c8d393
#
_cell.length_a   1.000
_cell.length_b   1.000
_cell.length_c   1.000
_cell.angle_alpha   90.00
_cell.angle_beta   90.00
_cell.angle_gamma   90.00
#
_symmetry.space_group_name_H-M   'P 1'
#
loop_
_entity.id
_entity.type
_entity.pdbx_description
1 polymer ?
#
loop_
_entity_poly.entity_id
_entity_poly.type
_entity_poly.pdbx_seq_one_letter_code
_entity_poly.pdbx_strand_id
1 'polypeptide(L)'
;LEKFSLKEYKNSFAKDLPLGIKQRLSLAVAVVHTPKMLILDEPTSGVDPVSRDNFWKLLVDLSRNENVTIFISTHFMNEGERCDRISLMHKGKVLVSNTPEDLIKQKNKDNLEDAFIAYIEDVLDESEKKEITLETEDKNIEKNITQNSFFSLQRALSYSYKESLELLRDKVRLTFALLGTVILLFVMGYGISFDVENLKFAVLDQDKSPISQNYIQNIAGSRYFIEKEELSSFEDLEFKMKSSQINLAFIIPPDFGKNIQKGNHQEVAVWIDGTFPFRAETIHGYVQGLHLNYLKNQYKESLGIDLKSDVNVLLRYRYNQDFKSIYSMVPAVISILLIFIPAILMALSVVREKELGSIVNFYATPVRKMEFLLGKQLPYIVVSLISFFGLVTFAIYVFQVPLKGSLFTLTLGVFLYIICTTAIGLFISSFVKTQIAALMGTAILTLLPTIQFSGLKEPVSSLEGVAQYIGNIFPVTYFINISRGVFSKNVSFSELRFEFFVLSISIFVILYCSYLVLNKQEK
;
A
#
# COMPACT_ATOMS: atom_id res chain seq x y z
N LEU A 1 -46.09 3.70 -4.76
CA LEU A 1 -45.82 5.10 -5.10
C LEU A 1 -47.03 5.99 -4.85
N GLU A 2 -48.26 5.55 -5.17
CA GLU A 2 -49.49 6.32 -4.96
C GLU A 2 -49.73 6.62 -3.48
N LYS A 3 -49.63 5.62 -2.61
CA LYS A 3 -49.79 5.74 -1.15
C LYS A 3 -48.91 6.83 -0.52
N PHE A 4 -47.68 7.00 -1.02
CA PHE A 4 -46.72 7.97 -0.51
C PHE A 4 -46.69 9.29 -1.32
N SER A 5 -47.66 9.48 -2.25
CA SER A 5 -47.71 10.66 -3.14
C SER A 5 -46.43 10.91 -3.91
N LEU A 6 -45.78 9.82 -4.39
CA LEU A 6 -44.53 9.85 -5.14
C LEU A 6 -44.71 9.64 -6.65
N LYS A 7 -45.95 9.53 -7.15
CA LYS A 7 -46.24 9.21 -8.55
C LYS A 7 -45.66 10.25 -9.53
N GLU A 8 -45.76 11.50 -9.18
CA GLU A 8 -45.26 12.63 -9.97
C GLU A 8 -43.71 12.63 -10.11
N TYR A 9 -43.05 12.08 -9.13
CA TYR A 9 -41.59 12.06 -9.05
C TYR A 9 -40.95 10.77 -9.57
N LYS A 10 -41.71 9.90 -10.24
CA LYS A 10 -41.28 8.58 -10.73
C LYS A 10 -40.03 8.62 -11.61
N ASN A 11 -39.88 9.69 -12.40
CA ASN A 11 -38.77 9.85 -13.35
C ASN A 11 -37.71 10.83 -12.84
N SER A 12 -37.81 11.32 -11.61
CA SER A 12 -36.84 12.24 -11.01
C SER A 12 -35.74 11.47 -10.27
N PHE A 13 -34.50 11.98 -10.31
CA PHE A 13 -33.42 11.41 -9.50
C PHE A 13 -33.65 11.74 -8.02
N ALA A 14 -33.39 10.78 -7.14
CA ALA A 14 -33.56 10.94 -5.69
C ALA A 14 -32.75 12.12 -5.10
N LYS A 15 -31.56 12.42 -5.69
CA LYS A 15 -30.73 13.57 -5.27
C LYS A 15 -31.40 14.93 -5.47
N ASP A 16 -32.26 15.05 -6.47
CA ASP A 16 -32.85 16.32 -6.90
C ASP A 16 -34.23 16.60 -6.25
N LEU A 17 -34.73 15.65 -5.44
CA LEU A 17 -36.00 15.78 -4.75
C LEU A 17 -35.92 16.78 -3.57
N PRO A 18 -36.97 17.55 -3.32
CA PRO A 18 -37.14 18.34 -2.08
C PRO A 18 -37.07 17.46 -0.83
N LEU A 19 -36.61 18.01 0.30
CA LEU A 19 -36.36 17.23 1.52
C LEU A 19 -37.60 16.44 1.99
N GLY A 20 -38.77 17.04 2.03
CA GLY A 20 -40.02 16.37 2.43
C GLY A 20 -40.41 15.21 1.50
N ILE A 21 -40.05 15.28 0.20
CA ILE A 21 -40.27 14.19 -0.75
C ILE A 21 -39.22 13.10 -0.54
N LYS A 22 -37.96 13.45 -0.27
CA LYS A 22 -36.91 12.49 0.11
C LYS A 22 -37.30 11.70 1.35
N GLN A 23 -37.84 12.34 2.38
CA GLN A 23 -38.28 11.64 3.59
C GLN A 23 -39.42 10.66 3.30
N ARG A 24 -40.41 11.05 2.47
CA ARG A 24 -41.49 10.15 2.03
C ARG A 24 -40.95 8.98 1.19
N LEU A 25 -39.94 9.20 0.34
CA LEU A 25 -39.29 8.15 -0.42
C LEU A 25 -38.53 7.17 0.51
N SER A 26 -37.80 7.70 1.49
CA SER A 26 -37.09 6.88 2.48
C SER A 26 -38.08 6.03 3.30
N LEU A 27 -39.21 6.61 3.73
CA LEU A 27 -40.26 5.87 4.41
C LEU A 27 -40.85 4.78 3.50
N ALA A 28 -41.15 5.09 2.24
CA ALA A 28 -41.68 4.13 1.28
C ALA A 28 -40.74 2.94 1.10
N VAL A 29 -39.41 3.18 1.00
CA VAL A 29 -38.41 2.14 0.91
C VAL A 29 -38.36 1.29 2.18
N ALA A 30 -38.43 1.93 3.37
CA ALA A 30 -38.42 1.25 4.65
C ALA A 30 -39.61 0.32 4.89
N VAL A 31 -40.75 0.60 4.23
CA VAL A 31 -42.03 -0.13 4.41
C VAL A 31 -42.27 -1.18 3.30
N VAL A 32 -41.48 -1.20 2.22
CA VAL A 32 -41.67 -2.13 1.07
C VAL A 32 -41.78 -3.60 1.49
N HIS A 33 -41.03 -4.00 2.51
CA HIS A 33 -41.02 -5.40 3.00
C HIS A 33 -42.03 -5.66 4.14
N THR A 34 -42.99 -4.77 4.34
CA THR A 34 -44.06 -4.86 5.39
C THR A 34 -43.51 -5.19 6.79
N PRO A 35 -42.67 -4.31 7.36
CA PRO A 35 -42.01 -4.57 8.65
C PRO A 35 -43.04 -4.55 9.78
N LYS A 36 -42.87 -5.38 10.81
CA LYS A 36 -43.66 -5.33 12.03
C LYS A 36 -43.33 -4.12 12.93
N MET A 37 -42.09 -3.63 12.81
CA MET A 37 -41.56 -2.52 13.57
C MET A 37 -40.77 -1.59 12.66
N LEU A 38 -40.94 -0.26 12.84
CA LEU A 38 -40.23 0.78 12.14
C LEU A 38 -39.56 1.71 13.15
N ILE A 39 -38.28 1.97 12.99
CA ILE A 39 -37.53 2.89 13.85
C ILE A 39 -37.11 4.10 13.01
N LEU A 40 -37.47 5.28 13.44
CA LEU A 40 -37.21 6.53 12.75
C LEU A 40 -36.50 7.51 13.68
N ASP A 41 -35.39 8.05 13.23
CA ASP A 41 -34.59 9.02 13.96
C ASP A 41 -34.79 10.41 13.34
N GLU A 42 -35.42 11.33 14.08
CA GLU A 42 -35.76 12.69 13.66
C GLU A 42 -36.32 12.81 12.23
N PRO A 43 -37.34 12.04 11.82
CA PRO A 43 -37.71 11.88 10.41
C PRO A 43 -38.26 13.15 9.76
N THR A 44 -38.61 14.15 10.54
CA THR A 44 -39.21 15.41 10.08
C THR A 44 -38.31 16.62 10.30
N SER A 45 -37.07 16.39 10.74
CA SER A 45 -36.12 17.49 10.95
C SER A 45 -35.78 18.21 9.64
N GLY A 46 -35.90 19.55 9.65
CA GLY A 46 -35.68 20.38 8.47
C GLY A 46 -36.77 20.35 7.38
N VAL A 47 -37.89 19.64 7.63
CA VAL A 47 -39.02 19.56 6.70
C VAL A 47 -40.00 20.70 6.98
N ASP A 48 -40.56 21.28 5.92
CA ASP A 48 -41.56 22.32 6.03
C ASP A 48 -42.83 21.83 6.75
N PRO A 49 -43.61 22.72 7.41
CA PRO A 49 -44.77 22.33 8.23
C PRO A 49 -45.84 21.53 7.48
N VAL A 50 -46.08 21.83 6.20
CA VAL A 50 -47.09 21.13 5.40
C VAL A 50 -46.64 19.71 5.04
N SER A 51 -45.41 19.57 4.60
CA SER A 51 -44.81 18.26 4.31
C SER A 51 -44.66 17.40 5.56
N ARG A 52 -44.38 18.01 6.72
CA ARG A 52 -44.32 17.37 8.04
C ARG A 52 -45.68 16.79 8.42
N ASP A 53 -46.78 17.58 8.31
CA ASP A 53 -48.12 17.09 8.65
C ASP A 53 -48.55 15.92 7.73
N ASN A 54 -48.25 16.02 6.44
CA ASN A 54 -48.50 14.92 5.50
C ASN A 54 -47.70 13.67 5.82
N PHE A 55 -46.45 13.80 6.29
CA PHE A 55 -45.63 12.69 6.73
C PHE A 55 -46.19 12.01 7.96
N TRP A 56 -46.68 12.79 8.95
CA TRP A 56 -47.31 12.25 10.14
C TRP A 56 -48.62 11.51 9.82
N LYS A 57 -49.42 12.00 8.87
CA LYS A 57 -50.63 11.28 8.40
C LYS A 57 -50.28 9.89 7.86
N LEU A 58 -49.18 9.77 7.12
CA LEU A 58 -48.70 8.48 6.64
C LEU A 58 -48.25 7.55 7.78
N LEU A 59 -47.55 8.06 8.80
CA LEU A 59 -47.15 7.28 9.95
C LEU A 59 -48.35 6.76 10.75
N VAL A 60 -49.35 7.61 10.99
CA VAL A 60 -50.57 7.20 11.67
C VAL A 60 -51.32 6.14 10.86
N ASP A 61 -51.43 6.29 9.54
CA ASP A 61 -52.04 5.31 8.65
C ASP A 61 -51.32 3.94 8.74
N LEU A 62 -49.98 3.93 8.68
CA LEU A 62 -49.19 2.71 8.82
C LEU A 62 -49.38 2.05 10.19
N SER A 63 -49.45 2.83 11.26
CA SER A 63 -49.65 2.31 12.60
C SER A 63 -51.04 1.76 12.83
N ARG A 64 -52.08 2.50 12.40
CA ARG A 64 -53.50 2.15 12.69
C ARG A 64 -54.08 1.13 11.72
N ASN A 65 -53.76 1.25 10.44
CA ASN A 65 -54.38 0.42 9.41
C ASN A 65 -53.50 -0.81 9.01
N GLU A 66 -52.17 -0.72 9.18
CA GLU A 66 -51.25 -1.81 8.80
C GLU A 66 -50.61 -2.48 10.02
N ASN A 67 -50.97 -2.05 11.25
CA ASN A 67 -50.44 -2.62 12.51
C ASN A 67 -48.93 -2.59 12.62
N VAL A 68 -48.25 -1.57 12.06
CA VAL A 68 -46.82 -1.37 12.20
C VAL A 68 -46.55 -0.64 13.52
N THR A 69 -45.70 -1.24 14.37
CA THR A 69 -45.21 -0.55 15.57
C THR A 69 -44.16 0.48 15.17
N ILE A 70 -44.38 1.75 15.47
CA ILE A 70 -43.46 2.81 15.05
C ILE A 70 -42.79 3.42 16.29
N PHE A 71 -41.45 3.40 16.30
CA PHE A 71 -40.61 4.06 17.31
C PHE A 71 -39.94 5.27 16.66
N ILE A 72 -40.18 6.47 17.24
CA ILE A 72 -39.69 7.73 16.67
C ILE A 72 -38.88 8.47 17.73
N SER A 73 -37.68 8.94 17.38
CA SER A 73 -37.04 10.01 18.14
C SER A 73 -37.40 11.37 17.54
N THR A 74 -37.68 12.34 18.39
CA THR A 74 -37.93 13.72 17.98
C THR A 74 -37.58 14.69 19.11
N HIS A 75 -37.21 15.90 18.75
CA HIS A 75 -37.03 17.01 19.67
C HIS A 75 -38.22 18.00 19.64
N PHE A 76 -39.22 17.74 18.79
CA PHE A 76 -40.41 18.54 18.69
C PHE A 76 -41.50 18.01 19.61
N MET A 77 -41.88 18.75 20.66
CA MET A 77 -42.88 18.31 21.64
C MET A 77 -44.28 18.14 21.04
N ASN A 78 -44.66 18.98 20.07
CA ASN A 78 -45.92 18.89 19.33
C ASN A 78 -46.02 17.59 18.48
N GLU A 79 -44.94 16.95 18.17
CA GLU A 79 -44.91 15.63 17.52
C GLU A 79 -45.12 14.52 18.56
N GLY A 80 -44.52 14.68 19.75
CA GLY A 80 -44.71 13.79 20.88
C GLY A 80 -46.20 13.66 21.27
N GLU A 81 -46.98 14.74 21.21
CA GLU A 81 -48.40 14.72 21.51
C GLU A 81 -49.24 13.85 20.56
N ARG A 82 -48.70 13.53 19.35
CA ARG A 82 -49.37 12.65 18.38
C ARG A 82 -49.09 11.16 18.62
N CYS A 83 -48.20 10.85 19.55
CA CYS A 83 -47.80 9.48 19.86
C CYS A 83 -48.72 8.87 20.95
N ASP A 84 -48.91 7.54 20.88
CA ASP A 84 -49.67 6.82 21.92
C ASP A 84 -48.92 6.80 23.27
N ARG A 85 -47.60 6.78 23.21
CA ARG A 85 -46.73 6.76 24.38
C ARG A 85 -45.43 7.50 24.08
N ILE A 86 -44.96 8.26 25.07
CA ILE A 86 -43.73 9.01 24.96
C ILE A 86 -42.81 8.69 26.12
N SER A 87 -41.51 8.67 25.86
CA SER A 87 -40.44 8.55 26.84
C SER A 87 -39.63 9.84 26.82
N LEU A 88 -39.70 10.63 27.89
CA LEU A 88 -38.88 11.83 28.02
C LEU A 88 -37.47 11.47 28.46
N MET A 89 -36.47 11.99 27.75
CA MET A 89 -35.07 11.68 27.99
C MET A 89 -34.25 12.93 28.29
N HIS A 90 -33.32 12.82 29.24
CA HIS A 90 -32.33 13.84 29.54
C HIS A 90 -30.98 13.22 29.90
N LYS A 91 -29.88 13.75 29.37
CA LYS A 91 -28.49 13.26 29.61
C LYS A 91 -28.37 11.73 29.49
N GLY A 92 -29.04 11.13 28.48
CA GLY A 92 -28.96 9.68 28.21
C GLY A 92 -29.80 8.79 29.15
N LYS A 93 -30.60 9.36 30.03
CA LYS A 93 -31.52 8.62 30.93
C LYS A 93 -32.97 8.91 30.57
N VAL A 94 -33.81 7.88 30.67
CA VAL A 94 -35.26 8.03 30.59
C VAL A 94 -35.76 8.57 31.91
N LEU A 95 -36.35 9.76 31.89
CA LEU A 95 -36.93 10.43 33.07
C LEU A 95 -38.27 9.80 33.44
N VAL A 96 -39.12 9.67 32.46
CA VAL A 96 -40.48 9.14 32.62
C VAL A 96 -40.98 8.60 31.27
N SER A 97 -41.89 7.63 31.32
CA SER A 97 -42.53 7.06 30.13
C SER A 97 -44.01 6.82 30.40
N ASN A 98 -44.88 7.55 29.69
CA ASN A 98 -46.32 7.40 29.80
C ASN A 98 -47.02 7.97 28.55
N THR A 99 -48.36 8.04 28.55
CA THR A 99 -49.12 8.76 27.52
C THR A 99 -48.89 10.28 27.66
N PRO A 100 -48.89 11.05 26.56
CA PRO A 100 -48.72 12.51 26.64
C PRO A 100 -49.68 13.21 27.62
N GLU A 101 -50.95 12.80 27.61
CA GLU A 101 -51.95 13.33 28.50
C GLU A 101 -51.66 13.10 29.99
N ASP A 102 -51.19 11.89 30.35
CA ASP A 102 -50.85 11.56 31.73
C ASP A 102 -49.62 12.34 32.19
N LEU A 103 -48.64 12.56 31.33
CA LEU A 103 -47.42 13.33 31.65
C LEU A 103 -47.76 14.80 31.93
N ILE A 104 -48.65 15.37 31.15
CA ILE A 104 -49.16 16.75 31.34
C ILE A 104 -49.91 16.85 32.66
N LYS A 105 -50.83 15.91 32.94
CA LYS A 105 -51.60 15.87 34.19
C LYS A 105 -50.74 15.69 35.43
N GLN A 106 -49.72 14.80 35.37
CA GLN A 106 -48.83 14.54 36.52
C GLN A 106 -48.04 15.78 36.95
N LYS A 107 -47.72 16.67 36.02
CA LYS A 107 -47.03 17.93 36.32
C LYS A 107 -47.95 19.14 36.45
N ASN A 108 -49.25 18.92 36.28
CA ASN A 108 -50.28 19.99 36.38
C ASN A 108 -49.94 21.17 35.44
N LYS A 109 -49.57 20.87 34.18
CA LYS A 109 -49.19 21.83 33.14
C LYS A 109 -50.20 21.82 32.03
N ASP A 110 -50.16 22.84 31.14
CA ASP A 110 -51.12 23.01 30.05
C ASP A 110 -50.70 22.30 28.76
N ASN A 111 -49.42 22.02 28.59
CA ASN A 111 -48.86 21.39 27.41
C ASN A 111 -47.67 20.46 27.74
N LEU A 112 -47.25 19.63 26.78
CA LEU A 112 -46.19 18.65 26.94
C LEU A 112 -44.81 19.30 27.10
N GLU A 113 -44.58 20.47 26.48
CA GLU A 113 -43.31 21.20 26.56
C GLU A 113 -43.04 21.71 27.97
N ASP A 114 -44.05 22.35 28.60
CA ASP A 114 -43.95 22.80 29.99
C ASP A 114 -43.84 21.63 30.98
N ALA A 115 -44.54 20.53 30.71
CA ALA A 115 -44.41 19.33 31.50
C ALA A 115 -42.99 18.75 31.43
N PHE A 116 -42.36 18.72 30.22
CA PHE A 116 -40.98 18.27 30.03
C PHE A 116 -39.95 19.13 30.77
N ILE A 117 -40.12 20.46 30.70
CA ILE A 117 -39.29 21.41 31.47
C ILE A 117 -39.39 21.12 32.96
N ALA A 118 -40.58 20.90 33.48
CA ALA A 118 -40.79 20.59 34.89
C ALA A 118 -40.17 19.24 35.31
N TYR A 119 -40.16 18.23 34.43
CA TYR A 119 -39.43 16.97 34.70
C TYR A 119 -37.93 17.15 34.69
N ILE A 120 -37.38 18.05 33.85
CA ILE A 120 -35.93 18.38 33.86
C ILE A 120 -35.57 19.16 35.12
N GLU A 121 -36.38 20.16 35.52
CA GLU A 121 -36.19 20.97 36.73
C GLU A 121 -36.11 20.07 38.00
N ASP A 122 -37.03 19.10 38.14
CA ASP A 122 -36.97 18.15 39.28
C ASP A 122 -35.66 17.39 39.35
N VAL A 123 -35.10 16.99 38.20
CA VAL A 123 -33.82 16.27 38.14
C VAL A 123 -32.65 17.20 38.37
N LEU A 124 -32.74 18.47 37.96
CA LEU A 124 -31.73 19.49 38.23
C LEU A 124 -31.69 19.84 39.72
N ASP A 125 -32.88 20.02 40.36
CA ASP A 125 -32.95 20.25 41.82
C ASP A 125 -32.40 19.08 42.66
N GLU A 126 -32.57 17.81 42.22
CA GLU A 126 -31.94 16.65 42.83
C GLU A 126 -30.46 16.57 42.56
N SER A 127 -29.99 17.03 41.37
CA SER A 127 -28.58 17.03 41.02
C SER A 127 -27.79 18.13 41.73
N GLU A 128 -28.36 19.32 41.93
CA GLU A 128 -27.75 20.39 42.69
C GLU A 128 -27.57 19.99 44.18
N LYS A 129 -28.55 19.28 44.77
CA LYS A 129 -28.41 18.72 46.15
C LYS A 129 -27.34 17.62 46.24
N LYS A 130 -27.06 16.88 45.16
CA LYS A 130 -26.00 15.90 45.08
C LYS A 130 -24.63 16.51 44.69
N GLU A 131 -24.62 17.56 43.87
CA GLU A 131 -23.38 18.26 43.52
C GLU A 131 -22.73 18.95 44.71
N ILE A 132 -23.53 19.51 45.67
CA ILE A 132 -22.97 20.10 46.91
C ILE A 132 -22.25 19.04 47.79
N THR A 133 -22.64 17.75 47.67
CA THR A 133 -21.96 16.66 48.39
C THR A 133 -20.84 15.99 47.56
N LEU A 134 -20.85 16.11 46.26
CA LEU A 134 -19.82 15.56 45.35
C LEU A 134 -18.73 16.59 44.99
N GLU A 135 -19.02 17.91 45.06
CA GLU A 135 -18.03 18.96 44.84
C GLU A 135 -16.83 18.93 45.79
N THR A 136 -16.95 18.23 46.93
CA THR A 136 -15.81 18.04 47.87
C THR A 136 -14.93 16.85 47.52
N GLU A 137 -15.40 15.87 46.73
CA GLU A 137 -14.59 14.75 46.24
C GLU A 137 -14.10 14.95 44.82
N ASP A 138 -14.88 15.59 43.92
CA ASP A 138 -14.51 15.82 42.51
C ASP A 138 -13.47 16.94 42.32
N LYS A 139 -13.33 17.89 43.25
CA LYS A 139 -12.22 18.88 43.17
C LYS A 139 -10.83 18.25 43.25
N ASN A 140 -10.73 17.01 43.75
CA ASN A 140 -9.48 16.25 43.69
C ASN A 140 -9.33 15.41 42.41
N ILE A 141 -10.42 15.11 41.67
CA ILE A 141 -10.40 14.38 40.40
C ILE A 141 -10.22 15.34 39.23
N GLU A 142 -10.89 16.50 39.25
CA GLU A 142 -10.68 17.53 38.20
C GLU A 142 -9.30 18.17 38.25
N LYS A 143 -8.64 18.29 39.40
CA LYS A 143 -7.24 18.72 39.48
C LYS A 143 -6.26 17.73 38.84
N ASN A 144 -6.65 16.46 38.66
CA ASN A 144 -5.84 15.47 37.97
C ASN A 144 -6.16 15.38 36.46
N ILE A 145 -7.29 15.93 35.98
CA ILE A 145 -7.67 15.93 34.55
C ILE A 145 -7.11 17.16 33.79
N THR A 146 -6.76 18.23 34.51
CA THR A 146 -6.17 19.43 33.92
C THR A 146 -4.64 19.46 33.89
N GLN A 147 -3.94 18.33 34.03
CA GLN A 147 -2.60 18.26 33.51
C GLN A 147 -2.70 18.24 31.97
N ASN A 148 -2.62 19.42 31.39
CA ASN A 148 -2.41 19.71 29.97
C ASN A 148 -1.10 19.06 29.48
N SER A 149 -0.97 17.75 29.57
CA SER A 149 0.17 17.07 29.00
C SER A 149 0.09 17.22 27.48
N PHE A 150 1.15 17.79 26.91
CA PHE A 150 1.28 18.08 25.49
C PHE A 150 1.07 16.82 24.64
N PHE A 151 1.23 15.63 25.22
CA PHE A 151 1.06 14.30 24.62
C PHE A 151 0.63 13.31 25.71
N SER A 152 -0.38 12.47 25.43
CA SER A 152 -0.81 11.38 26.31
C SER A 152 -0.67 10.03 25.60
N LEU A 153 0.21 9.21 26.11
CA LEU A 153 0.43 7.85 25.60
C LEU A 153 -0.86 7.01 25.70
N GLN A 154 -1.64 7.21 26.77
CA GLN A 154 -2.89 6.48 27.00
C GLN A 154 -3.93 6.77 25.89
N ARG A 155 -4.08 8.05 25.47
CA ARG A 155 -4.98 8.42 24.38
C ARG A 155 -4.50 7.83 23.04
N ALA A 156 -3.19 7.88 22.77
CA ALA A 156 -2.61 7.29 21.57
C ALA A 156 -2.83 5.76 21.53
N LEU A 157 -2.61 5.06 22.66
CA LEU A 157 -2.84 3.62 22.75
C LEU A 157 -4.32 3.23 22.65
N SER A 158 -5.23 4.02 23.22
CA SER A 158 -6.68 3.78 23.06
C SER A 158 -7.11 3.89 21.60
N TYR A 159 -6.55 4.86 20.87
CA TYR A 159 -6.79 5.01 19.44
C TYR A 159 -6.20 3.84 18.64
N SER A 160 -4.98 3.43 18.98
CA SER A 160 -4.32 2.26 18.38
C SER A 160 -5.10 0.96 18.63
N TYR A 161 -5.68 0.79 19.81
CA TYR A 161 -6.52 -0.36 20.12
C TYR A 161 -7.78 -0.41 19.26
N LYS A 162 -8.48 0.74 19.11
CA LYS A 162 -9.61 0.87 18.18
C LYS A 162 -9.22 0.44 16.76
N GLU A 163 -8.15 1.01 16.23
CA GLU A 163 -7.66 0.73 14.88
C GLU A 163 -7.25 -0.75 14.71
N SER A 164 -6.64 -1.34 15.75
CA SER A 164 -6.28 -2.77 15.75
C SER A 164 -7.51 -3.66 15.61
N LEU A 165 -8.60 -3.34 16.32
CA LEU A 165 -9.85 -4.09 16.22
C LEU A 165 -10.49 -3.95 14.84
N GLU A 166 -10.46 -2.76 14.25
CA GLU A 166 -10.95 -2.52 12.89
C GLU A 166 -10.15 -3.33 11.86
N LEU A 167 -8.83 -3.33 11.98
CA LEU A 167 -7.93 -4.08 11.09
C LEU A 167 -8.14 -5.59 11.20
N LEU A 168 -8.28 -6.13 12.42
CA LEU A 168 -8.51 -7.56 12.66
C LEU A 168 -9.89 -8.03 12.14
N ARG A 169 -10.88 -7.15 12.14
CA ARG A 169 -12.21 -7.44 11.58
C ARG A 169 -12.24 -7.38 10.06
N ASP A 170 -11.35 -6.64 9.44
CA ASP A 170 -11.21 -6.54 7.99
C ASP A 170 -10.29 -7.64 7.44
N LYS A 171 -10.87 -8.84 7.30
CA LYS A 171 -10.14 -10.03 6.82
C LYS A 171 -9.48 -9.82 5.46
N VAL A 172 -10.10 -9.03 4.58
CA VAL A 172 -9.57 -8.77 3.23
C VAL A 172 -8.27 -7.99 3.30
N ARG A 173 -8.23 -6.89 4.07
CA ARG A 173 -7.01 -6.09 4.26
C ARG A 173 -5.90 -6.89 4.93
N LEU A 174 -6.25 -7.65 5.96
CA LEU A 174 -5.28 -8.46 6.69
C LEU A 174 -4.68 -9.56 5.81
N THR A 175 -5.52 -10.27 5.04
CA THR A 175 -5.06 -11.29 4.10
C THR A 175 -4.17 -10.69 3.01
N PHE A 176 -4.54 -9.54 2.46
CA PHE A 176 -3.72 -8.85 1.47
C PHE A 176 -2.38 -8.38 2.05
N ALA A 177 -2.36 -7.89 3.29
CA ALA A 177 -1.15 -7.49 3.97
C ALA A 177 -0.17 -8.64 4.21
N LEU A 178 -0.65 -9.82 4.56
CA LEU A 178 0.17 -10.98 4.93
C LEU A 178 0.45 -11.90 3.74
N LEU A 179 -0.60 -12.45 3.13
CA LEU A 179 -0.45 -13.40 2.01
C LEU A 179 -0.18 -12.70 0.69
N GLY A 180 -0.81 -11.55 0.45
CA GLY A 180 -0.60 -10.78 -0.79
C GLY A 180 0.86 -10.37 -0.98
N THR A 181 1.54 -9.98 0.09
CA THR A 181 2.98 -9.64 0.04
C THR A 181 3.83 -10.84 -0.35
N VAL A 182 3.55 -12.03 0.19
CA VAL A 182 4.30 -13.26 -0.12
C VAL A 182 4.06 -13.69 -1.56
N ILE A 183 2.82 -13.63 -2.04
CA ILE A 183 2.48 -13.94 -3.45
C ILE A 183 3.19 -12.96 -4.40
N LEU A 184 3.17 -11.66 -4.07
CA LEU A 184 3.88 -10.66 -4.88
C LEU A 184 5.39 -10.88 -4.86
N LEU A 185 5.97 -11.27 -3.73
CA LEU A 185 7.39 -11.63 -3.67
C LEU A 185 7.70 -12.82 -4.58
N PHE A 186 6.83 -13.84 -4.59
CA PHE A 186 6.97 -14.99 -5.47
C PHE A 186 6.96 -14.57 -6.94
N VAL A 187 5.95 -13.81 -7.35
CA VAL A 187 5.79 -13.36 -8.74
C VAL A 187 6.95 -12.45 -9.17
N MET A 188 7.31 -11.47 -8.35
CA MET A 188 8.38 -10.53 -8.69
C MET A 188 9.77 -11.17 -8.59
N GLY A 189 9.99 -12.05 -7.61
CA GLY A 189 11.28 -12.70 -7.38
C GLY A 189 11.69 -13.63 -8.52
N TYR A 190 10.74 -14.37 -9.10
CA TYR A 190 10.98 -15.17 -10.30
C TYR A 190 10.80 -14.38 -11.61
N GLY A 191 9.93 -13.37 -11.60
CA GLY A 191 9.62 -12.58 -12.80
C GLY A 191 10.70 -11.57 -13.18
N ILE A 192 11.50 -11.09 -12.23
CA ILE A 192 12.58 -10.13 -12.49
C ILE A 192 13.92 -10.85 -12.45
N SER A 193 14.43 -11.22 -13.62
CA SER A 193 15.77 -11.77 -13.78
C SER A 193 16.59 -10.89 -14.72
N PHE A 194 17.81 -10.58 -14.30
CA PHE A 194 18.84 -9.96 -15.14
C PHE A 194 19.90 -10.99 -15.56
N ASP A 195 19.66 -12.27 -15.30
CA ASP A 195 20.56 -13.34 -15.72
C ASP A 195 20.58 -13.42 -17.24
N VAL A 196 21.77 -13.32 -17.82
CA VAL A 196 21.99 -13.41 -19.25
C VAL A 196 22.52 -14.81 -19.55
N GLU A 197 21.61 -15.78 -19.53
CA GLU A 197 21.88 -17.19 -19.79
C GLU A 197 20.99 -17.68 -20.96
N ASN A 198 21.30 -18.86 -21.47
CA ASN A 198 20.54 -19.50 -22.55
C ASN A 198 20.39 -18.61 -23.81
N LEU A 199 21.47 -17.91 -24.15
CA LEU A 199 21.53 -17.04 -25.32
C LEU A 199 21.46 -17.89 -26.59
N LYS A 200 20.38 -17.75 -27.33
CA LYS A 200 20.20 -18.46 -28.59
C LYS A 200 21.07 -17.84 -29.65
N PHE A 201 22.00 -18.60 -30.21
CA PHE A 201 22.86 -18.15 -31.29
C PHE A 201 22.73 -19.07 -32.50
N ALA A 202 23.03 -18.53 -33.66
CA ALA A 202 23.17 -19.29 -34.90
C ALA A 202 24.40 -18.80 -35.65
N VAL A 203 24.90 -19.63 -36.53
CA VAL A 203 26.12 -19.36 -37.31
C VAL A 203 25.79 -19.34 -38.81
N LEU A 204 26.27 -18.32 -39.49
CA LEU A 204 26.37 -18.29 -40.94
C LEU A 204 27.82 -18.69 -41.31
N ASP A 205 28.08 -19.99 -41.49
CA ASP A 205 29.37 -20.51 -41.84
C ASP A 205 29.51 -20.59 -43.37
N GLN A 206 30.26 -19.63 -43.95
CA GLN A 206 30.54 -19.59 -45.37
C GLN A 206 31.79 -20.37 -45.78
N ASP A 207 32.58 -20.84 -44.77
CA ASP A 207 33.84 -21.57 -44.98
C ASP A 207 33.65 -23.10 -44.97
N LYS A 208 32.80 -23.58 -44.06
CA LYS A 208 32.50 -25.01 -43.84
C LYS A 208 33.75 -25.90 -43.70
N SER A 209 34.84 -25.35 -43.17
CA SER A 209 36.08 -26.08 -42.94
C SER A 209 36.10 -26.75 -41.54
N PRO A 210 36.97 -27.72 -41.30
CA PRO A 210 37.15 -28.27 -39.95
C PRO A 210 37.53 -27.22 -38.90
N ILE A 211 38.20 -26.13 -39.33
CA ILE A 211 38.65 -25.05 -38.42
C ILE A 211 37.44 -24.19 -38.04
N SER A 212 36.54 -23.85 -39.00
CA SER A 212 35.33 -23.14 -38.69
C SER A 212 34.41 -23.95 -37.77
N GLN A 213 34.27 -25.25 -38.00
CA GLN A 213 33.50 -26.16 -37.16
C GLN A 213 34.07 -26.26 -35.73
N ASN A 214 35.40 -26.32 -35.56
CA ASN A 214 36.05 -26.31 -34.25
C ASN A 214 35.75 -24.99 -33.50
N TYR A 215 35.78 -23.85 -34.20
CA TYR A 215 35.45 -22.55 -33.63
C TYR A 215 33.97 -22.52 -33.14
N ILE A 216 33.05 -23.03 -33.95
CA ILE A 216 31.62 -23.11 -33.61
C ILE A 216 31.41 -23.99 -32.39
N GLN A 217 32.04 -25.17 -32.35
CA GLN A 217 31.94 -26.09 -31.22
C GLN A 217 32.47 -25.48 -29.91
N ASN A 218 33.52 -24.67 -29.99
CA ASN A 218 34.05 -23.97 -28.82
C ASN A 218 33.01 -22.96 -28.25
N ILE A 219 32.28 -22.27 -29.13
CA ILE A 219 31.20 -21.37 -28.72
C ILE A 219 30.01 -22.16 -28.15
N ALA A 220 29.59 -23.23 -28.84
CA ALA A 220 28.48 -24.08 -28.42
C ALA A 220 28.75 -24.80 -27.07
N GLY A 221 30.02 -25.09 -26.77
CA GLY A 221 30.44 -25.65 -25.49
C GLY A 221 30.35 -24.71 -24.30
N SER A 222 30.03 -23.44 -24.50
CA SER A 222 29.84 -22.48 -23.41
C SER A 222 28.46 -22.61 -22.73
N ARG A 223 28.43 -22.55 -21.42
CA ARG A 223 27.19 -22.60 -20.62
C ARG A 223 26.22 -21.45 -20.90
N TYR A 224 26.67 -20.38 -21.54
CA TYR A 224 25.88 -19.19 -21.77
C TYR A 224 25.08 -19.24 -23.08
N PHE A 225 25.52 -20.11 -24.03
CA PHE A 225 25.00 -20.11 -25.38
C PHE A 225 24.26 -21.41 -25.73
N ILE A 226 23.18 -21.29 -26.45
CA ILE A 226 22.40 -22.41 -27.01
C ILE A 226 22.43 -22.28 -28.53
N GLU A 227 23.07 -23.23 -29.19
CA GLU A 227 23.13 -23.29 -30.65
C GLU A 227 21.75 -23.57 -31.25
N LYS A 228 21.44 -22.86 -32.30
CA LYS A 228 20.25 -23.04 -33.15
C LYS A 228 20.68 -23.49 -34.54
N GLU A 229 19.68 -23.81 -35.36
CA GLU A 229 19.91 -24.22 -36.73
C GLU A 229 20.80 -23.23 -37.49
N GLU A 230 21.74 -23.78 -38.30
CA GLU A 230 22.67 -23.03 -39.13
C GLU A 230 21.90 -22.06 -40.05
N LEU A 231 22.48 -20.90 -40.27
CA LEU A 231 21.88 -19.88 -41.12
C LEU A 231 22.26 -20.14 -42.59
N SER A 232 21.25 -20.06 -43.45
CA SER A 232 21.45 -20.31 -44.88
C SER A 232 21.87 -19.05 -45.65
N SER A 233 21.49 -17.86 -45.20
CA SER A 233 21.79 -16.59 -45.84
C SER A 233 21.71 -15.41 -44.87
N PHE A 234 22.15 -14.23 -45.31
CA PHE A 234 21.98 -12.99 -44.58
C PHE A 234 20.50 -12.62 -44.38
N GLU A 235 19.62 -12.96 -45.32
CA GLU A 235 18.19 -12.73 -45.19
C GLU A 235 17.56 -13.59 -44.11
N ASP A 236 17.99 -14.87 -44.01
CA ASP A 236 17.58 -15.79 -42.93
C ASP A 236 18.08 -15.29 -41.57
N LEU A 237 19.32 -14.80 -41.50
CA LEU A 237 19.89 -14.18 -40.32
C LEU A 237 19.02 -13.00 -39.85
N GLU A 238 18.73 -12.06 -40.76
CA GLU A 238 17.95 -10.87 -40.44
C GLU A 238 16.51 -11.23 -40.04
N PHE A 239 15.90 -12.21 -40.67
CA PHE A 239 14.58 -12.72 -40.33
C PHE A 239 14.56 -13.36 -38.93
N LYS A 240 15.52 -14.26 -38.61
CA LYS A 240 15.58 -14.92 -37.30
C LYS A 240 15.92 -13.94 -36.19
N MET A 241 16.72 -12.90 -36.42
CA MET A 241 16.97 -11.82 -35.47
C MET A 241 15.72 -10.96 -35.24
N LYS A 242 15.06 -10.49 -36.32
CA LYS A 242 13.84 -9.69 -36.22
C LYS A 242 12.71 -10.44 -35.54
N SER A 243 12.62 -11.75 -35.73
CA SER A 243 11.61 -12.61 -35.06
C SER A 243 12.03 -13.08 -33.66
N SER A 244 13.16 -12.58 -33.11
CA SER A 244 13.69 -12.94 -31.80
C SER A 244 13.91 -14.44 -31.61
N GLN A 245 14.09 -15.20 -32.67
CA GLN A 245 14.44 -16.63 -32.61
C GLN A 245 15.89 -16.83 -32.17
N ILE A 246 16.77 -15.88 -32.49
CA ILE A 246 18.18 -15.81 -32.07
C ILE A 246 18.48 -14.45 -31.44
N ASN A 247 19.42 -14.43 -30.49
CA ASN A 247 19.88 -13.20 -29.82
C ASN A 247 21.18 -12.66 -30.41
N LEU A 248 21.96 -13.53 -31.06
CA LEU A 248 23.20 -13.18 -31.75
C LEU A 248 23.47 -14.15 -32.89
N ALA A 249 24.24 -13.70 -33.85
CA ALA A 249 24.69 -14.49 -34.98
C ALA A 249 26.18 -14.30 -35.22
N PHE A 250 26.88 -15.41 -35.44
CA PHE A 250 28.29 -15.41 -35.88
C PHE A 250 28.32 -15.57 -37.38
N ILE A 251 29.15 -14.78 -38.05
CA ILE A 251 29.36 -14.82 -39.52
C ILE A 251 30.79 -15.13 -39.75
N ILE A 252 31.07 -16.35 -40.22
CA ILE A 252 32.41 -16.82 -40.57
C ILE A 252 32.60 -16.61 -42.06
N PRO A 253 33.63 -15.84 -42.49
CA PRO A 253 33.84 -15.52 -43.88
C PRO A 253 34.37 -16.73 -44.68
N PRO A 254 34.25 -16.74 -46.04
CA PRO A 254 34.81 -17.78 -46.88
C PRO A 254 36.34 -17.82 -46.75
N ASP A 255 36.94 -18.99 -47.01
CA ASP A 255 38.36 -19.26 -46.86
C ASP A 255 38.99 -18.99 -45.46
N PHE A 256 38.13 -18.94 -44.41
CA PHE A 256 38.53 -18.67 -43.01
C PHE A 256 39.63 -19.66 -42.55
N GLY A 257 39.38 -20.95 -42.67
CA GLY A 257 40.34 -22.00 -42.22
C GLY A 257 41.64 -21.97 -43.01
N LYS A 258 41.53 -21.75 -44.32
CA LYS A 258 42.71 -21.68 -45.19
C LYS A 258 43.61 -20.47 -44.93
N ASN A 259 43.00 -19.34 -44.60
CA ASN A 259 43.73 -18.12 -44.29
C ASN A 259 44.36 -18.18 -42.87
N ILE A 260 43.67 -18.76 -41.90
CA ILE A 260 44.28 -19.02 -40.58
C ILE A 260 45.50 -19.92 -40.69
N GLN A 261 45.46 -21.01 -41.48
CA GLN A 261 46.60 -21.89 -41.71
C GLN A 261 47.79 -21.18 -42.34
N LYS A 262 47.52 -20.15 -43.17
CA LYS A 262 48.59 -19.32 -43.78
C LYS A 262 49.12 -18.22 -42.85
N GLY A 263 48.55 -18.07 -41.64
CA GLY A 263 48.92 -17.00 -40.73
C GLY A 263 48.33 -15.63 -41.10
N ASN A 264 47.36 -15.58 -42.00
CA ASN A 264 46.69 -14.34 -42.38
C ASN A 264 45.64 -13.92 -41.33
N HIS A 265 45.57 -12.62 -41.10
CA HIS A 265 44.53 -12.06 -40.22
C HIS A 265 43.14 -12.31 -40.79
N GLN A 266 42.22 -12.79 -39.95
CA GLN A 266 40.82 -13.01 -40.30
C GLN A 266 39.88 -12.37 -39.26
N GLU A 267 38.75 -11.88 -39.71
CA GLU A 267 37.73 -11.28 -38.86
C GLU A 267 36.45 -12.13 -38.88
N VAL A 268 35.94 -12.42 -37.72
CA VAL A 268 34.61 -13.02 -37.55
C VAL A 268 33.65 -11.90 -37.11
N ALA A 269 32.63 -11.66 -37.91
CA ALA A 269 31.62 -10.67 -37.56
C ALA A 269 30.59 -11.29 -36.58
N VAL A 270 30.21 -10.54 -35.58
CA VAL A 270 29.15 -10.96 -34.64
C VAL A 270 28.06 -9.91 -34.61
N TRP A 271 26.87 -10.31 -34.98
CA TRP A 271 25.68 -9.46 -34.87
C TRP A 271 24.95 -9.78 -33.57
N ILE A 272 24.68 -8.75 -32.77
CA ILE A 272 24.05 -8.86 -31.46
C ILE A 272 22.75 -8.04 -31.50
N ASP A 273 21.67 -8.60 -30.96
CA ASP A 273 20.42 -7.87 -30.77
C ASP A 273 20.60 -6.77 -29.71
N GLY A 274 20.67 -5.53 -30.17
CA GLY A 274 20.88 -4.34 -29.35
C GLY A 274 19.61 -3.75 -28.75
N THR A 275 18.45 -4.38 -28.93
CA THR A 275 17.16 -3.87 -28.40
C THR A 275 17.20 -3.67 -26.88
N PHE A 276 17.93 -4.52 -26.16
CA PHE A 276 18.21 -4.41 -24.73
C PHE A 276 19.69 -4.11 -24.48
N PRO A 277 20.09 -2.82 -24.33
CA PRO A 277 21.50 -2.42 -24.27
C PRO A 277 22.33 -3.16 -23.22
N PHE A 278 21.81 -3.30 -21.98
CA PHE A 278 22.49 -4.02 -20.92
C PHE A 278 22.78 -5.49 -21.28
N ARG A 279 21.81 -6.15 -21.92
CA ARG A 279 21.96 -7.53 -22.37
C ARG A 279 22.97 -7.63 -23.51
N ALA A 280 22.92 -6.71 -24.47
CA ALA A 280 23.85 -6.64 -25.59
C ALA A 280 25.29 -6.44 -25.13
N GLU A 281 25.55 -5.55 -24.16
CA GLU A 281 26.88 -5.34 -23.58
C GLU A 281 27.41 -6.59 -22.87
N THR A 282 26.54 -7.28 -22.14
CA THR A 282 26.90 -8.55 -21.50
C THR A 282 27.26 -9.62 -22.52
N ILE A 283 26.48 -9.75 -23.59
CA ILE A 283 26.75 -10.68 -24.72
C ILE A 283 28.09 -10.34 -25.37
N HIS A 284 28.37 -9.07 -25.63
CA HIS A 284 29.62 -8.59 -26.17
C HIS A 284 30.83 -9.04 -25.30
N GLY A 285 30.72 -8.84 -23.98
CA GLY A 285 31.75 -9.32 -23.05
C GLY A 285 31.95 -10.84 -23.07
N TYR A 286 30.89 -11.64 -23.17
CA TYR A 286 30.97 -13.09 -23.29
C TYR A 286 31.62 -13.53 -24.59
N VAL A 287 31.24 -12.92 -25.72
CA VAL A 287 31.83 -13.21 -27.03
C VAL A 287 33.32 -12.92 -27.06
N GLN A 288 33.73 -11.76 -26.54
CA GLN A 288 35.17 -11.42 -26.43
C GLN A 288 35.95 -12.42 -25.57
N GLY A 289 35.40 -12.77 -24.39
CA GLY A 289 36.03 -13.73 -23.48
C GLY A 289 36.20 -15.11 -24.10
N LEU A 290 35.19 -15.60 -24.83
CA LEU A 290 35.26 -16.88 -25.54
C LEU A 290 36.28 -16.86 -26.69
N HIS A 291 36.26 -15.77 -27.47
CA HIS A 291 37.20 -15.62 -28.58
C HIS A 291 38.68 -15.62 -28.09
N LEU A 292 38.97 -14.86 -27.06
CA LEU A 292 40.31 -14.85 -26.45
C LEU A 292 40.73 -16.21 -25.91
N ASN A 293 39.80 -16.93 -25.29
CA ASN A 293 40.07 -18.28 -24.78
C ASN A 293 40.31 -19.27 -25.93
N TYR A 294 39.53 -19.19 -26.99
CA TYR A 294 39.75 -19.99 -28.21
C TYR A 294 41.13 -19.74 -28.79
N LEU A 295 41.51 -18.48 -29.00
CA LEU A 295 42.83 -18.13 -29.52
C LEU A 295 43.96 -18.68 -28.64
N LYS A 296 43.86 -18.54 -27.32
CA LYS A 296 44.83 -19.06 -26.37
C LYS A 296 44.98 -20.57 -26.49
N ASN A 297 43.89 -21.31 -26.58
CA ASN A 297 43.92 -22.78 -26.75
C ASN A 297 44.51 -23.18 -28.11
N GLN A 298 44.17 -22.46 -29.17
CA GLN A 298 44.69 -22.74 -30.52
C GLN A 298 46.20 -22.52 -30.63
N TYR A 299 46.75 -21.46 -30.01
CA TYR A 299 48.19 -21.22 -29.96
C TYR A 299 48.92 -22.30 -29.13
N LYS A 300 48.31 -22.77 -28.07
CA LYS A 300 48.86 -23.85 -27.25
C LYS A 300 48.90 -25.17 -28.00
N GLU A 301 47.87 -25.50 -28.76
CA GLU A 301 47.78 -26.74 -29.54
C GLU A 301 48.68 -26.71 -30.79
N SER A 302 48.76 -25.59 -31.50
CA SER A 302 49.47 -25.51 -32.78
C SER A 302 50.96 -25.25 -32.64
N LEU A 303 51.37 -24.46 -31.67
CA LEU A 303 52.79 -24.02 -31.51
C LEU A 303 53.46 -24.56 -30.24
N GLY A 304 52.73 -25.27 -29.37
CA GLY A 304 53.22 -25.69 -28.07
C GLY A 304 53.61 -24.53 -27.14
N ILE A 305 53.28 -23.30 -27.57
CA ILE A 305 53.59 -22.06 -26.85
C ILE A 305 52.40 -21.72 -25.97
N ASP A 306 52.57 -21.83 -24.67
CA ASP A 306 51.63 -21.25 -23.74
C ASP A 306 51.85 -19.72 -23.79
N LEU A 307 50.89 -18.98 -24.38
CA LEU A 307 50.91 -17.52 -24.37
C LEU A 307 50.85 -17.06 -22.90
N LYS A 308 52.03 -17.04 -22.25
CA LYS A 308 52.16 -16.46 -20.93
C LYS A 308 52.07 -14.96 -21.10
N SER A 309 50.96 -14.40 -20.69
CA SER A 309 50.87 -12.98 -20.44
C SER A 309 51.71 -12.65 -19.21
N ASP A 310 52.60 -11.65 -19.32
CA ASP A 310 53.41 -11.17 -18.19
C ASP A 310 52.53 -10.71 -17.01
N VAL A 311 51.26 -10.45 -17.28
CA VAL A 311 50.25 -10.10 -16.28
C VAL A 311 49.05 -11.07 -16.41
N ASN A 312 48.83 -11.87 -15.38
CA ASN A 312 47.67 -12.76 -15.31
C ASN A 312 46.57 -12.13 -14.47
N VAL A 313 45.45 -11.75 -15.10
CA VAL A 313 44.28 -11.17 -14.41
C VAL A 313 43.39 -12.30 -13.89
N LEU A 314 43.38 -12.47 -12.56
CA LEU A 314 42.51 -13.42 -11.88
C LEU A 314 41.25 -12.68 -11.39
N LEU A 315 40.13 -12.83 -12.11
CA LEU A 315 38.84 -12.29 -11.72
C LEU A 315 38.27 -13.14 -10.59
N ARG A 316 37.98 -12.51 -9.45
CA ARG A 316 37.28 -13.13 -8.32
C ARG A 316 36.08 -12.33 -7.96
N TYR A 317 34.91 -12.89 -8.22
CA TYR A 317 33.66 -12.28 -7.79
C TYR A 317 33.41 -12.52 -6.31
N ARG A 318 33.23 -11.46 -5.54
CA ARG A 318 32.85 -11.54 -4.13
C ARG A 318 31.34 -11.41 -3.97
N TYR A 319 30.80 -12.01 -2.90
CA TYR A 319 29.39 -11.90 -2.45
C TYR A 319 28.37 -12.67 -3.26
N ASN A 320 28.40 -12.65 -4.59
CA ASN A 320 27.55 -13.42 -5.49
C ASN A 320 28.43 -14.10 -6.54
N GLN A 321 29.05 -15.23 -6.16
CA GLN A 321 30.01 -15.92 -7.02
C GLN A 321 29.33 -16.55 -8.24
N ASP A 322 28.10 -16.99 -8.08
CA ASP A 322 27.33 -17.64 -9.15
C ASP A 322 26.64 -16.64 -10.10
N PHE A 323 26.79 -15.33 -9.85
CA PHE A 323 26.11 -14.27 -10.63
C PHE A 323 24.60 -14.39 -10.72
N LYS A 324 23.93 -15.03 -9.76
CA LYS A 324 22.47 -15.19 -9.76
C LYS A 324 21.78 -13.88 -9.41
N SER A 325 20.95 -13.38 -10.31
CA SER A 325 20.15 -12.17 -10.09
C SER A 325 19.25 -12.26 -8.87
N ILE A 326 18.74 -13.44 -8.56
CA ILE A 326 17.84 -13.69 -7.45
C ILE A 326 18.42 -13.25 -6.09
N TYR A 327 19.74 -13.39 -5.90
CA TYR A 327 20.40 -12.99 -4.65
C TYR A 327 20.47 -11.47 -4.43
N SER A 328 20.35 -10.68 -5.51
CA SER A 328 20.29 -9.22 -5.45
C SER A 328 18.85 -8.71 -5.53
N MET A 329 18.00 -9.38 -6.32
CA MET A 329 16.64 -8.93 -6.61
C MET A 329 15.69 -9.22 -5.45
N VAL A 330 15.71 -10.41 -4.85
CA VAL A 330 14.78 -10.75 -3.76
C VAL A 330 14.90 -9.80 -2.57
N PRO A 331 16.08 -9.47 -2.03
CA PRO A 331 16.22 -8.46 -0.98
C PRO A 331 15.70 -7.07 -1.38
N ALA A 332 15.88 -6.70 -2.64
CA ALA A 332 15.39 -5.42 -3.14
C ALA A 332 13.86 -5.42 -3.33
N VAL A 333 13.28 -6.53 -3.81
CA VAL A 333 11.81 -6.69 -3.92
C VAL A 333 11.14 -6.65 -2.55
N ILE A 334 11.75 -7.22 -1.51
CA ILE A 334 11.27 -7.07 -0.13
C ILE A 334 11.15 -5.58 0.22
N SER A 335 12.13 -4.77 -0.15
CA SER A 335 12.10 -3.32 0.09
C SER A 335 10.96 -2.62 -0.65
N ILE A 336 10.69 -3.02 -1.89
CA ILE A 336 9.56 -2.50 -2.69
C ILE A 336 8.21 -2.86 -2.04
N LEU A 337 8.05 -4.11 -1.63
CA LEU A 337 6.80 -4.56 -1.02
C LEU A 337 6.53 -3.87 0.32
N LEU A 338 7.58 -3.61 1.09
CA LEU A 338 7.50 -2.93 2.38
C LEU A 338 7.36 -1.41 2.30
N ILE A 339 7.56 -0.76 1.15
CA ILE A 339 7.08 0.61 0.97
C ILE A 339 5.64 0.63 0.48
N PHE A 340 5.31 -0.23 -0.47
CA PHE A 340 4.05 -0.20 -1.18
C PHE A 340 2.86 -0.60 -0.30
N ILE A 341 2.92 -1.80 0.30
CA ILE A 341 1.79 -2.35 1.05
C ILE A 341 1.50 -1.57 2.34
N PRO A 342 2.47 -1.26 3.22
CA PRO A 342 2.20 -0.49 4.43
C PRO A 342 1.71 0.93 4.13
N ALA A 343 2.24 1.60 3.10
CA ALA A 343 1.80 2.92 2.72
C ALA A 343 0.35 2.93 2.20
N ILE A 344 -0.02 1.96 1.36
CA ILE A 344 -1.40 1.82 0.87
C ILE A 344 -2.36 1.53 2.02
N LEU A 345 -2.05 0.55 2.86
CA LEU A 345 -2.92 0.19 3.98
C LEU A 345 -3.17 1.38 4.90
N MET A 346 -2.11 2.14 5.18
CA MET A 346 -2.20 3.34 6.00
C MET A 346 -3.02 4.43 5.32
N ALA A 347 -2.79 4.70 4.04
CA ALA A 347 -3.54 5.70 3.29
C ALA A 347 -5.03 5.35 3.22
N LEU A 348 -5.35 4.09 2.90
CA LEU A 348 -6.73 3.60 2.84
C LEU A 348 -7.44 3.68 4.20
N SER A 349 -6.74 3.45 5.32
CA SER A 349 -7.36 3.52 6.65
C SER A 349 -7.84 4.93 6.99
N VAL A 350 -7.02 5.94 6.67
CA VAL A 350 -7.40 7.35 6.92
C VAL A 350 -8.48 7.82 5.97
N VAL A 351 -8.34 7.51 4.68
CA VAL A 351 -9.29 7.97 3.65
C VAL A 351 -10.65 7.30 3.81
N ARG A 352 -10.71 6.05 4.29
CA ARG A 352 -11.98 5.40 4.63
C ARG A 352 -12.73 6.15 5.72
N GLU A 353 -12.04 6.61 6.78
CA GLU A 353 -12.68 7.42 7.83
C GLU A 353 -13.19 8.77 7.27
N LYS A 354 -12.48 9.35 6.29
CA LYS A 354 -12.94 10.56 5.59
C LYS A 354 -14.20 10.30 4.77
N GLU A 355 -14.21 9.24 3.95
CA GLU A 355 -15.37 8.88 3.11
C GLU A 355 -16.62 8.54 3.94
N LEU A 356 -16.47 7.86 5.06
CA LEU A 356 -17.57 7.49 5.95
C LEU A 356 -18.00 8.63 6.87
N GLY A 357 -17.32 9.78 6.83
CA GLY A 357 -17.60 10.91 7.72
C GLY A 357 -17.18 10.67 9.17
N SER A 358 -16.67 9.49 9.52
CA SER A 358 -16.30 9.16 10.91
C SER A 358 -15.07 9.92 11.42
N ILE A 359 -14.33 10.60 10.53
CA ILE A 359 -13.24 11.50 10.91
C ILE A 359 -13.73 12.67 11.77
N VAL A 360 -15.03 13.03 11.70
CA VAL A 360 -15.65 14.06 12.54
C VAL A 360 -15.52 13.68 14.02
N ASN A 361 -15.56 12.41 14.36
CA ASN A 361 -15.37 11.93 15.72
C ASN A 361 -13.99 12.30 16.29
N PHE A 362 -12.95 12.40 15.43
CA PHE A 362 -11.64 12.90 15.82
C PHE A 362 -11.68 14.36 16.31
N TYR A 363 -12.56 15.17 15.71
CA TYR A 363 -12.73 16.58 16.09
C TYR A 363 -13.48 16.76 17.41
N ALA A 364 -14.37 15.82 17.74
CA ALA A 364 -15.14 15.81 18.97
C ALA A 364 -14.37 15.23 20.18
N THR A 365 -13.23 14.55 19.95
CA THR A 365 -12.41 13.95 20.99
C THR A 365 -11.26 14.86 21.42
N PRO A 366 -10.75 14.75 22.67
CA PRO A 366 -9.58 15.49 23.15
C PRO A 366 -8.25 15.00 22.57
N VAL A 367 -8.28 14.12 21.57
CA VAL A 367 -7.08 13.55 20.91
C VAL A 367 -6.37 14.62 20.07
N ARG A 368 -5.06 14.74 20.23
CA ARG A 368 -4.23 15.67 19.46
C ARG A 368 -3.76 15.04 18.16
N LYS A 369 -3.39 15.88 17.16
CA LYS A 369 -2.93 15.43 15.83
C LYS A 369 -1.81 14.38 15.91
N MET A 370 -0.80 14.59 16.78
CA MET A 370 0.31 13.64 16.94
C MET A 370 -0.13 12.31 17.57
N GLU A 371 -1.04 12.35 18.55
CA GLU A 371 -1.60 11.14 19.16
C GLU A 371 -2.41 10.32 18.16
N PHE A 372 -3.18 11.00 17.31
CA PHE A 372 -3.90 10.38 16.20
C PHE A 372 -2.94 9.73 15.19
N LEU A 373 -1.93 10.48 14.71
CA LEU A 373 -0.98 9.97 13.72
C LEU A 373 -0.23 8.74 14.23
N LEU A 374 0.35 8.82 15.43
CA LEU A 374 1.12 7.73 16.02
C LEU A 374 0.22 6.55 16.44
N GLY A 375 -0.93 6.83 17.04
CA GLY A 375 -1.88 5.79 17.45
C GLY A 375 -2.39 4.99 16.25
N LYS A 376 -2.63 5.67 15.13
CA LYS A 376 -3.10 5.02 13.90
C LYS A 376 -2.02 4.20 13.20
N GLN A 377 -0.75 4.61 13.30
CA GLN A 377 0.36 3.88 12.69
C GLN A 377 0.68 2.54 13.37
N LEU A 378 0.55 2.45 14.69
CA LEU A 378 1.03 1.30 15.47
C LEU A 378 0.52 -0.06 14.96
N PRO A 379 -0.77 -0.29 14.69
CA PRO A 379 -1.25 -1.58 14.20
C PRO A 379 -0.65 -1.95 12.83
N TYR A 380 -0.48 -0.98 11.96
CA TYR A 380 0.09 -1.20 10.61
C TYR A 380 1.59 -1.50 10.68
N ILE A 381 2.31 -0.89 11.63
CA ILE A 381 3.72 -1.23 11.89
C ILE A 381 3.84 -2.69 12.34
N VAL A 382 2.98 -3.14 13.26
CA VAL A 382 3.00 -4.52 13.76
C VAL A 382 2.70 -5.52 12.63
N VAL A 383 1.63 -5.30 11.86
CA VAL A 383 1.26 -6.18 10.74
C VAL A 383 2.36 -6.21 9.67
N SER A 384 2.96 -5.07 9.38
CA SER A 384 4.06 -4.99 8.40
C SER A 384 5.34 -5.69 8.87
N LEU A 385 5.62 -5.67 10.19
CA LEU A 385 6.72 -6.46 10.76
C LEU A 385 6.46 -7.96 10.66
N ILE A 386 5.23 -8.40 10.89
CA ILE A 386 4.85 -9.82 10.70
C ILE A 386 5.02 -10.20 9.22
N SER A 387 4.55 -9.36 8.30
CA SER A 387 4.77 -9.56 6.86
C SER A 387 6.24 -9.66 6.51
N PHE A 388 7.07 -8.78 7.06
CA PHE A 388 8.52 -8.81 6.85
C PHE A 388 9.15 -10.15 7.25
N PHE A 389 8.83 -10.67 8.43
CA PHE A 389 9.34 -11.99 8.83
C PHE A 389 8.86 -13.11 7.90
N GLY A 390 7.63 -13.03 7.41
CA GLY A 390 7.12 -13.92 6.38
C GLY A 390 7.93 -13.83 5.08
N LEU A 391 8.20 -12.61 4.61
CA LEU A 391 8.99 -12.35 3.40
C LEU A 391 10.44 -12.86 3.53
N VAL A 392 11.10 -12.63 4.68
CA VAL A 392 12.46 -13.11 4.95
C VAL A 392 12.49 -14.63 4.99
N THR A 393 11.54 -15.26 5.67
CA THR A 393 11.40 -16.72 5.72
C THR A 393 11.25 -17.28 4.30
N PHE A 394 10.38 -16.68 3.50
CA PHE A 394 10.17 -17.10 2.11
C PHE A 394 11.41 -16.89 1.24
N ALA A 395 12.13 -15.78 1.43
CA ALA A 395 13.38 -15.51 0.73
C ALA A 395 14.46 -16.57 1.02
N ILE A 396 14.59 -16.99 2.28
CA ILE A 396 15.59 -17.98 2.69
C ILE A 396 15.21 -19.40 2.23
N TYR A 397 13.98 -19.84 2.46
CA TYR A 397 13.60 -21.24 2.23
C TYR A 397 13.13 -21.53 0.80
N VAL A 398 12.47 -20.60 0.14
CA VAL A 398 11.94 -20.80 -1.23
C VAL A 398 12.94 -20.32 -2.27
N PHE A 399 13.44 -19.10 -2.13
CA PHE A 399 14.41 -18.53 -3.07
C PHE A 399 15.86 -18.92 -2.76
N GLN A 400 16.12 -19.55 -1.61
CA GLN A 400 17.46 -19.97 -1.16
C GLN A 400 18.47 -18.81 -1.13
N VAL A 401 17.98 -17.59 -0.85
CA VAL A 401 18.84 -16.42 -0.72
C VAL A 401 19.54 -16.47 0.63
N PRO A 402 20.88 -16.52 0.68
CA PRO A 402 21.61 -16.64 1.93
C PRO A 402 21.51 -15.35 2.74
N LEU A 403 21.11 -15.45 4.01
CA LEU A 403 21.22 -14.36 4.98
C LEU A 403 22.59 -14.45 5.67
N LYS A 404 23.56 -13.69 5.19
CA LYS A 404 24.95 -13.74 5.69
C LYS A 404 25.17 -12.85 6.91
N GLY A 405 24.43 -11.77 7.03
CA GLY A 405 24.56 -10.79 8.12
C GLY A 405 23.58 -11.02 9.26
N SER A 406 23.55 -10.06 10.19
CA SER A 406 22.73 -10.13 11.39
C SER A 406 21.24 -9.85 11.09
N LEU A 407 20.36 -10.80 11.43
CA LEU A 407 18.91 -10.61 11.37
C LEU A 407 18.47 -9.44 12.26
N PHE A 408 19.14 -9.21 13.39
CA PHE A 408 18.84 -8.08 14.27
C PHE A 408 19.07 -6.74 13.57
N THR A 409 20.19 -6.57 12.88
CA THR A 409 20.49 -5.35 12.09
C THR A 409 19.43 -5.14 11.02
N LEU A 410 19.02 -6.19 10.31
CA LEU A 410 17.99 -6.12 9.30
C LEU A 410 16.63 -5.73 9.90
N THR A 411 16.26 -6.35 11.03
CA THR A 411 14.98 -6.06 11.72
C THR A 411 14.92 -4.62 12.22
N LEU A 412 16.03 -4.09 12.76
CA LEU A 412 16.10 -2.69 13.18
C LEU A 412 15.93 -1.74 11.98
N GLY A 413 16.58 -2.04 10.86
CA GLY A 413 16.42 -1.28 9.63
C GLY A 413 15.00 -1.30 9.09
N VAL A 414 14.38 -2.47 9.07
CA VAL A 414 12.97 -2.63 8.68
C VAL A 414 12.03 -1.87 9.61
N PHE A 415 12.26 -1.90 10.90
CA PHE A 415 11.43 -1.19 11.86
C PHE A 415 11.38 0.31 11.56
N LEU A 416 12.54 0.94 11.38
CA LEU A 416 12.62 2.35 10.99
C LEU A 416 11.98 2.59 9.61
N TYR A 417 12.23 1.70 8.68
CA TYR A 417 11.69 1.80 7.34
C TYR A 417 10.17 1.72 7.30
N ILE A 418 9.55 0.80 8.04
CA ILE A 418 8.08 0.67 8.13
C ILE A 418 7.45 1.90 8.76
N ILE A 419 8.05 2.49 9.78
CA ILE A 419 7.58 3.78 10.35
C ILE A 419 7.60 4.86 9.28
N CYS A 420 8.67 4.93 8.50
CA CYS A 420 8.79 5.89 7.40
C CYS A 420 7.73 5.65 6.31
N THR A 421 7.52 4.42 5.89
CA THR A 421 6.57 4.07 4.81
C THR A 421 5.11 4.27 5.22
N THR A 422 4.76 3.95 6.46
CA THR A 422 3.43 4.26 7.00
C THR A 422 3.22 5.76 7.15
N ALA A 423 4.26 6.54 7.50
CA ALA A 423 4.20 8.00 7.51
C ALA A 423 3.99 8.58 6.09
N ILE A 424 4.60 8.00 5.05
CA ILE A 424 4.33 8.36 3.65
C ILE A 424 2.85 8.13 3.32
N GLY A 425 2.28 6.99 3.72
CA GLY A 425 0.86 6.71 3.55
C GLY A 425 -0.05 7.74 4.21
N LEU A 426 0.28 8.15 5.45
CA LEU A 426 -0.41 9.24 6.15
C LEU A 426 -0.32 10.57 5.41
N PHE A 427 0.87 10.91 4.92
CA PHE A 427 1.09 12.14 4.16
C PHE A 427 0.23 12.17 2.90
N ILE A 428 0.24 11.10 2.11
CA ILE A 428 -0.57 10.99 0.88
C ILE A 428 -2.06 11.06 1.21
N SER A 429 -2.51 10.39 2.28
CA SER A 429 -3.91 10.40 2.70
C SER A 429 -4.44 11.79 3.02
N SER A 430 -3.55 12.74 3.36
CA SER A 430 -3.95 14.11 3.70
C SER A 430 -4.47 14.89 2.48
N PHE A 431 -4.03 14.53 1.27
CA PHE A 431 -4.42 15.22 0.03
C PHE A 431 -5.61 14.56 -0.70
N VAL A 432 -5.99 13.36 -0.29
CA VAL A 432 -6.93 12.53 -1.04
C VAL A 432 -8.23 12.34 -0.27
N LYS A 433 -9.37 12.35 -0.97
CA LYS A 433 -10.71 12.23 -0.38
C LYS A 433 -11.37 10.86 -0.61
N THR A 434 -10.95 10.09 -1.62
CA THR A 434 -11.55 8.80 -1.97
C THR A 434 -10.57 7.65 -1.87
N GLN A 435 -11.04 6.45 -1.51
CA GLN A 435 -10.19 5.26 -1.39
C GLN A 435 -9.52 4.88 -2.71
N ILE A 436 -10.21 5.04 -3.84
CA ILE A 436 -9.64 4.75 -5.18
C ILE A 436 -8.47 5.69 -5.46
N ALA A 437 -8.65 7.00 -5.21
CA ALA A 437 -7.57 7.97 -5.41
C ALA A 437 -6.41 7.75 -4.42
N ALA A 438 -6.67 7.30 -3.18
CA ALA A 438 -5.63 6.94 -2.23
C ALA A 438 -4.81 5.75 -2.71
N LEU A 439 -5.46 4.70 -3.20
CA LEU A 439 -4.79 3.51 -3.74
C LEU A 439 -3.91 3.88 -4.94
N MET A 440 -4.47 4.56 -5.94
CA MET A 440 -3.74 4.95 -7.15
C MET A 440 -2.62 5.95 -6.85
N GLY A 441 -2.91 6.97 -6.06
CA GLY A 441 -1.92 7.99 -5.69
C GLY A 441 -0.76 7.40 -4.90
N THR A 442 -1.03 6.53 -3.94
CA THR A 442 0.01 5.85 -3.17
C THR A 442 0.83 4.92 -4.06
N ALA A 443 0.18 4.15 -4.94
CA ALA A 443 0.87 3.26 -5.88
C ALA A 443 1.83 4.05 -6.78
N ILE A 444 1.37 5.13 -7.40
CA ILE A 444 2.18 5.96 -8.29
C ILE A 444 3.35 6.60 -7.53
N LEU A 445 3.07 7.22 -6.38
CA LEU A 445 4.08 7.98 -5.62
C LEU A 445 5.10 7.07 -4.91
N THR A 446 4.78 5.80 -4.66
CA THR A 446 5.71 4.87 -4.03
C THR A 446 6.43 3.97 -5.03
N LEU A 447 5.72 3.35 -5.99
CA LEU A 447 6.34 2.37 -6.90
C LEU A 447 7.19 3.00 -7.99
N LEU A 448 6.71 4.07 -8.65
CA LEU A 448 7.46 4.67 -9.75
C LEU A 448 8.83 5.21 -9.30
N PRO A 449 8.95 6.03 -8.24
CA PRO A 449 10.25 6.46 -7.77
C PRO A 449 11.11 5.30 -7.27
N THR A 450 10.51 4.30 -6.62
CA THR A 450 11.23 3.13 -6.13
C THR A 450 11.87 2.35 -7.28
N ILE A 451 11.14 2.05 -8.34
CA ILE A 451 11.65 1.24 -9.47
C ILE A 451 12.70 2.00 -10.26
N GLN A 452 12.55 3.32 -10.41
CA GLN A 452 13.43 4.11 -11.29
C GLN A 452 14.63 4.70 -10.57
N PHE A 453 14.50 5.13 -9.29
CA PHE A 453 15.51 5.98 -8.65
C PHE A 453 16.13 5.38 -7.38
N SER A 454 15.62 4.25 -6.87
CA SER A 454 16.06 3.73 -5.57
C SER A 454 17.32 2.85 -5.59
N GLY A 455 17.95 2.66 -6.73
CA GLY A 455 19.08 1.73 -6.84
C GLY A 455 18.66 0.28 -7.08
N LEU A 456 17.43 0.03 -7.52
CA LEU A 456 16.93 -1.31 -7.83
C LEU A 456 17.67 -1.91 -9.03
N LYS A 457 17.67 -1.20 -10.15
CA LYS A 457 18.28 -1.62 -11.43
C LYS A 457 19.75 -1.27 -11.47
N GLU A 458 20.06 -0.02 -11.19
CA GLU A 458 21.38 0.56 -11.24
C GLU A 458 21.67 1.32 -9.95
N PRO A 459 22.92 1.36 -9.46
CA PRO A 459 23.29 2.15 -8.30
C PRO A 459 22.87 3.62 -8.47
N VAL A 460 22.41 4.25 -7.39
CA VAL A 460 21.99 5.69 -7.45
C VAL A 460 23.16 6.60 -7.88
N SER A 461 24.39 6.18 -7.63
CA SER A 461 25.59 6.91 -8.09
C SER A 461 25.77 6.96 -9.61
N SER A 462 25.11 6.04 -10.33
CA SER A 462 25.14 6.00 -11.81
C SER A 462 24.02 6.85 -12.44
N LEU A 463 23.08 7.37 -11.62
CA LEU A 463 22.03 8.24 -12.10
C LEU A 463 22.59 9.67 -12.28
N GLU A 464 22.06 10.38 -13.27
CA GLU A 464 22.47 11.76 -13.56
C GLU A 464 21.37 12.77 -13.25
N GLY A 465 21.78 13.99 -12.92
CA GLY A 465 20.91 15.15 -12.76
C GLY A 465 19.84 14.96 -11.68
N VAL A 466 18.59 15.31 -12.00
CA VAL A 466 17.46 15.28 -11.06
C VAL A 466 17.16 13.88 -10.52
N ALA A 467 17.41 12.83 -11.32
CA ALA A 467 17.18 11.44 -10.93
C ALA A 467 18.05 11.03 -9.73
N GLN A 468 19.32 11.46 -9.70
CA GLN A 468 20.23 11.20 -8.61
C GLN A 468 19.79 11.92 -7.32
N TYR A 469 19.31 13.16 -7.41
CA TYR A 469 18.79 13.89 -6.24
C TYR A 469 17.56 13.21 -5.66
N ILE A 470 16.62 12.79 -6.51
CA ILE A 470 15.43 12.03 -6.06
C ILE A 470 15.86 10.74 -5.38
N GLY A 471 16.77 9.97 -5.99
CA GLY A 471 17.27 8.72 -5.42
C GLY A 471 17.95 8.90 -4.07
N ASN A 472 18.70 9.98 -3.88
CA ASN A 472 19.37 10.28 -2.61
C ASN A 472 18.41 10.76 -1.51
N ILE A 473 17.27 11.36 -1.84
CA ILE A 473 16.27 11.79 -0.84
C ILE A 473 15.34 10.65 -0.47
N PHE A 474 15.16 9.67 -1.36
CA PHE A 474 14.12 8.66 -1.21
C PHE A 474 14.50 7.56 -0.20
N PRO A 475 13.70 7.33 0.86
CA PRO A 475 14.08 6.43 1.96
C PRO A 475 14.34 4.98 1.54
N VAL A 476 13.70 4.53 0.45
CA VAL A 476 13.83 3.16 -0.07
C VAL A 476 15.27 2.84 -0.45
N THR A 477 16.00 3.79 -1.00
CA THR A 477 17.41 3.65 -1.39
C THR A 477 18.25 3.13 -0.23
N TYR A 478 18.10 3.73 0.91
CA TYR A 478 18.86 3.37 2.13
C TYR A 478 18.46 2.00 2.66
N PHE A 479 17.15 1.68 2.59
CA PHE A 479 16.71 0.36 3.01
C PHE A 479 17.11 -0.75 2.02
N ILE A 480 17.17 -0.50 0.72
CA ILE A 480 17.73 -1.46 -0.27
C ILE A 480 19.20 -1.73 0.05
N ASN A 481 19.98 -0.70 0.39
CA ASN A 481 21.39 -0.86 0.78
C ASN A 481 21.53 -1.72 2.05
N ILE A 482 20.70 -1.46 3.08
CA ILE A 482 20.66 -2.29 4.30
C ILE A 482 20.29 -3.73 3.94
N SER A 483 19.21 -3.95 3.20
CA SER A 483 18.71 -5.27 2.84
C SER A 483 19.75 -6.07 2.04
N ARG A 484 20.26 -5.52 0.93
CA ARG A 484 21.31 -6.17 0.13
C ARG A 484 22.62 -6.36 0.91
N GLY A 485 22.98 -5.38 1.74
CA GLY A 485 24.18 -5.45 2.58
C GLY A 485 24.12 -6.61 3.56
N VAL A 486 23.01 -6.75 4.28
CA VAL A 486 22.83 -7.82 5.27
C VAL A 486 22.65 -9.19 4.61
N PHE A 487 21.82 -9.30 3.57
CA PHE A 487 21.62 -10.58 2.89
C PHE A 487 22.90 -11.10 2.22
N SER A 488 23.59 -10.27 1.43
CA SER A 488 24.65 -10.73 0.53
C SER A 488 26.06 -10.51 1.06
N LYS A 489 26.31 -9.40 1.77
CA LYS A 489 27.67 -8.91 2.06
C LYS A 489 28.11 -9.09 3.52
N ASN A 490 27.23 -9.52 4.43
CA ASN A 490 27.49 -9.60 5.87
C ASN A 490 27.94 -8.25 6.48
N VAL A 491 27.27 -7.16 6.05
CA VAL A 491 27.58 -5.82 6.55
C VAL A 491 27.06 -5.68 7.97
N SER A 492 27.88 -5.11 8.86
CA SER A 492 27.53 -4.87 10.26
C SER A 492 26.75 -3.56 10.45
N PHE A 493 26.10 -3.40 11.61
CA PHE A 493 25.42 -2.16 11.96
C PHE A 493 26.34 -0.93 11.91
N SER A 494 27.61 -1.11 12.29
CA SER A 494 28.59 -0.02 12.30
C SER A 494 28.91 0.54 10.92
N GLU A 495 28.81 -0.28 9.89
CA GLU A 495 29.07 0.11 8.49
C GLU A 495 27.84 0.77 7.86
N LEU A 496 26.65 0.48 8.37
CA LEU A 496 25.35 1.00 7.88
C LEU A 496 24.84 2.22 8.68
N ARG A 497 25.69 2.87 9.49
CA ARG A 497 25.28 3.99 10.35
C ARG A 497 24.63 5.13 9.56
N PHE A 498 25.13 5.40 8.37
CA PHE A 498 24.62 6.47 7.53
C PHE A 498 23.19 6.18 7.06
N GLU A 499 22.93 4.96 6.59
CA GLU A 499 21.63 4.52 6.15
C GLU A 499 20.60 4.59 7.28
N PHE A 500 20.96 4.12 8.48
CA PHE A 500 20.12 4.22 9.67
C PHE A 500 19.83 5.67 10.09
N PHE A 501 20.82 6.53 10.00
CA PHE A 501 20.69 7.96 10.30
C PHE A 501 19.71 8.64 9.34
N VAL A 502 19.87 8.41 8.05
CA VAL A 502 18.97 8.99 7.04
C VAL A 502 17.54 8.50 7.19
N LEU A 503 17.33 7.20 7.42
CA LEU A 503 15.99 6.66 7.69
C LEU A 503 15.35 7.31 8.92
N SER A 504 16.13 7.49 9.99
CA SER A 504 15.65 8.15 11.21
C SER A 504 15.23 9.60 10.95
N ILE A 505 16.03 10.38 10.24
CA ILE A 505 15.68 11.75 9.86
C ILE A 505 14.44 11.79 8.97
N SER A 506 14.36 10.89 7.99
CA SER A 506 13.22 10.80 7.06
C SER A 506 11.90 10.61 7.81
N ILE A 507 11.88 9.81 8.89
CA ILE A 507 10.70 9.63 9.74
C ILE A 507 10.22 10.96 10.30
N PHE A 508 11.13 11.74 10.92
CA PHE A 508 10.77 13.01 11.52
C PHE A 508 10.27 14.03 10.48
N VAL A 509 10.94 14.11 9.33
CA VAL A 509 10.56 15.02 8.25
C VAL A 509 9.17 14.68 7.71
N ILE A 510 8.90 13.41 7.39
CA ILE A 510 7.64 12.99 6.79
C ILE A 510 6.49 13.12 7.80
N LEU A 511 6.70 12.73 9.06
CA LEU A 511 5.71 12.92 10.13
C LEU A 511 5.40 14.39 10.37
N TYR A 512 6.42 15.24 10.36
CA TYR A 512 6.22 16.69 10.50
C TYR A 512 5.43 17.28 9.32
N CYS A 513 5.74 16.87 8.09
CA CYS A 513 4.96 17.25 6.92
C CYS A 513 3.51 16.77 7.02
N SER A 514 3.30 15.54 7.46
CA SER A 514 1.95 14.98 7.69
C SER A 514 1.18 15.77 8.76
N TYR A 515 1.85 16.16 9.84
CA TYR A 515 1.26 16.97 10.91
C TYR A 515 0.83 18.36 10.42
N LEU A 516 1.63 19.00 9.56
CA LEU A 516 1.31 20.32 8.99
C LEU A 516 0.11 20.27 8.06
N VAL A 517 0.06 19.25 7.19
CA VAL A 517 -0.99 19.13 6.18
C VAL A 517 -2.31 18.61 6.76
N LEU A 518 -2.26 17.84 7.85
CA LEU A 518 -3.47 17.34 8.50
C LEU A 518 -4.24 18.51 9.15
N ASN A 519 -5.27 19.01 8.48
CA ASN A 519 -6.14 20.03 9.04
C ASN A 519 -7.15 19.41 10.00
N LYS A 520 -7.36 20.06 11.16
CA LYS A 520 -8.34 19.64 12.17
C LYS A 520 -9.78 20.05 11.79
N GLN A 521 -9.95 20.90 10.78
CA GLN A 521 -11.23 21.28 10.17
C GLN A 521 -11.03 21.39 8.67
N GLU A 522 -11.83 20.68 7.87
CA GLU A 522 -11.94 21.00 6.45
C GLU A 522 -12.73 22.32 6.33
N LYS A 523 -12.13 23.30 5.68
CA LYS A 523 -12.81 24.52 5.27
C LYS A 523 -13.79 24.23 4.15
#